data_3c5793732acbd209c1274e63e0f8790f
#
_entry.id   3c5793732acbd209c1274e63e0f8790f
#
_cell.length_a   1.000
_cell.length_b   1.000
_cell.length_c   1.000
_cell.angle_alpha   90.00
_cell.angle_beta   90.00
_cell.angle_gamma   90.00
#
_symmetry.space_group_name_H-M   'P 1'
#
loop_
_entity.id
_entity.type
_entity.pdbx_description
1 polymer ?
#
loop_
_entity_poly.entity_id
_entity_poly.type
_entity_poly.pdbx_seq_one_letter_code
_entity_poly.pdbx_strand_id
1 'polypeptide(L)'
;SIGAHASFLDKKNFGRTIISWDRLLIHQLLKDQINFMKDMTKECDISTTHFKPHGALNYLASRDEDLAFEIVKFLKINHPELIMLAPALSKLAKVSEIEGIPTALEVYADRTYEDDATLTPRNIKGSLITDPEKSISHIQNIIHKGSIISRSGLLLPTKIHSICLHSDTPNSVEISKQICILLNSMSISQSKLIDLI
;
A
#
# COMPACT_ATOMS: atom_id res chain seq x y z
N SER A 1 11.00 -3.13 9.13
CA SER A 1 10.00 -4.16 8.76
C SER A 1 10.22 -4.59 7.32
N ILE A 2 10.09 -5.89 7.04
CA ILE A 2 10.15 -6.47 5.70
C ILE A 2 8.81 -7.14 5.41
N GLY A 3 8.29 -6.96 4.20
CA GLY A 3 7.00 -7.52 3.81
C GLY A 3 7.00 -8.20 2.44
N ALA A 4 6.05 -9.09 2.23
CA ALA A 4 5.79 -9.68 0.92
C ALA A 4 5.00 -8.70 0.04
N HIS A 5 5.47 -8.45 -1.18
CA HIS A 5 4.88 -7.48 -2.10
C HIS A 5 4.44 -8.18 -3.40
N ALA A 6 3.39 -9.01 -3.28
CA ALA A 6 2.94 -9.88 -4.35
C ALA A 6 2.18 -9.15 -5.47
N SER A 7 2.40 -9.59 -6.69
CA SER A 7 1.76 -9.06 -7.90
C SER A 7 1.29 -10.17 -8.83
N PHE A 8 0.48 -9.83 -9.81
CA PHE A 8 0.25 -10.69 -10.95
C PHE A 8 1.57 -11.04 -11.65
N LEU A 9 1.65 -12.23 -12.28
CA LEU A 9 2.85 -12.75 -12.95
C LEU A 9 3.08 -12.04 -14.30
N ASP A 10 3.42 -10.77 -14.23
CA ASP A 10 3.64 -9.88 -15.38
C ASP A 10 4.96 -9.11 -15.21
N LYS A 11 6.08 -9.82 -15.21
CA LYS A 11 7.43 -9.22 -15.05
C LYS A 11 7.72 -8.15 -16.10
N LYS A 12 7.24 -8.33 -17.33
CA LYS A 12 7.48 -7.40 -18.45
C LYS A 12 6.92 -6.00 -18.17
N ASN A 13 5.74 -5.92 -17.51
CA ASN A 13 5.08 -4.67 -17.19
C ASN A 13 5.09 -4.38 -15.67
N PHE A 14 5.99 -5.00 -14.96
CA PHE A 14 6.19 -4.80 -13.52
C PHE A 14 4.92 -5.09 -12.69
N GLY A 15 4.14 -6.12 -13.09
CA GLY A 15 2.90 -6.48 -12.40
C GLY A 15 1.77 -5.45 -12.51
N ARG A 16 1.84 -4.54 -13.50
CA ARG A 16 0.88 -3.42 -13.65
C ARG A 16 -0.20 -3.67 -14.70
N THR A 17 -0.16 -4.80 -15.42
CA THR A 17 -1.22 -5.18 -16.34
C THR A 17 -2.38 -5.83 -15.59
N ILE A 18 -3.59 -5.35 -15.82
CA ILE A 18 -4.80 -5.99 -15.31
C ILE A 18 -5.02 -7.28 -16.07
N ILE A 19 -5.12 -8.38 -15.33
CA ILE A 19 -5.46 -9.70 -15.88
C ILE A 19 -6.72 -10.23 -15.23
N SER A 20 -7.44 -11.09 -15.93
CA SER A 20 -8.57 -11.83 -15.36
C SER A 20 -8.07 -12.70 -14.20
N TRP A 21 -8.84 -12.78 -13.15
CA TRP A 21 -8.50 -13.58 -11.98
C TRP A 21 -9.63 -14.57 -11.65
N ASP A 22 -9.26 -15.64 -11.00
CA ASP A 22 -10.13 -16.53 -10.28
C ASP A 22 -9.50 -16.86 -8.91
N ARG A 23 -10.25 -17.52 -8.05
CA ARG A 23 -9.83 -17.84 -6.70
C ARG A 23 -8.56 -18.71 -6.68
N LEU A 24 -8.46 -19.69 -7.57
CA LEU A 24 -7.32 -20.62 -7.59
C LEU A 24 -6.04 -19.89 -7.99
N LEU A 25 -6.13 -19.03 -9.01
CA LEU A 25 -5.01 -18.20 -9.45
C LEU A 25 -4.53 -17.31 -8.31
N ILE A 26 -5.44 -16.60 -7.63
CA ILE A 26 -5.07 -15.70 -6.52
C ILE A 26 -4.42 -16.47 -5.38
N HIS A 27 -5.01 -17.57 -4.94
CA HIS A 27 -4.47 -18.37 -3.85
C HIS A 27 -3.09 -18.94 -4.18
N GLN A 28 -2.88 -19.46 -5.41
CA GLN A 28 -1.57 -19.96 -5.82
C GLN A 28 -0.52 -18.85 -5.89
N LEU A 29 -0.89 -17.70 -6.50
CA LEU A 29 -0.02 -16.54 -6.61
C LEU A 29 0.43 -16.04 -5.22
N LEU A 30 -0.49 -15.90 -4.28
CA LEU A 30 -0.19 -15.46 -2.92
C LEU A 30 0.71 -16.46 -2.20
N LYS A 31 0.36 -17.76 -2.26
CA LYS A 31 1.14 -18.84 -1.66
C LYS A 31 2.60 -18.80 -2.12
N ASP A 32 2.82 -18.77 -3.43
CA ASP A 32 4.16 -18.83 -4.00
C ASP A 32 5.01 -17.62 -3.61
N GLN A 33 4.44 -16.40 -3.73
CA GLN A 33 5.20 -15.18 -3.48
C GLN A 33 5.41 -14.89 -2.00
N ILE A 34 4.44 -15.22 -1.14
CA ILE A 34 4.61 -15.05 0.32
C ILE A 34 5.61 -16.06 0.85
N ASN A 35 5.50 -17.35 0.45
CA ASN A 35 6.44 -18.37 0.89
C ASN A 35 7.87 -18.06 0.41
N PHE A 36 8.03 -17.67 -0.86
CA PHE A 36 9.33 -17.23 -1.36
C PHE A 36 9.94 -16.12 -0.51
N MET A 37 9.15 -15.10 -0.15
CA MET A 37 9.64 -14.01 0.70
C MET A 37 9.98 -14.48 2.11
N LYS A 38 9.18 -15.37 2.70
CA LYS A 38 9.44 -15.93 4.03
C LYS A 38 10.70 -16.79 4.04
N ASP A 39 10.96 -17.58 3.00
CA ASP A 39 12.17 -18.38 2.88
C ASP A 39 13.41 -17.47 2.78
N MET A 40 13.37 -16.44 1.93
CA MET A 40 14.46 -15.47 1.80
C MET A 40 14.74 -14.71 3.10
N THR A 41 13.72 -14.29 3.83
CA THR A 41 13.91 -13.58 5.10
C THR A 41 14.42 -14.50 6.19
N LYS A 42 14.04 -15.78 6.19
CA LYS A 42 14.54 -16.79 7.13
C LYS A 42 16.04 -17.03 6.96
N GLU A 43 16.56 -17.04 5.73
CA GLU A 43 18.01 -17.17 5.48
C GLU A 43 18.81 -16.01 6.07
N CYS A 44 18.17 -14.84 6.27
CA CYS A 44 18.78 -13.65 6.87
C CYS A 44 18.49 -13.49 8.37
N ASP A 45 17.84 -14.47 9.01
CA ASP A 45 17.36 -14.40 10.40
C ASP A 45 16.43 -13.19 10.65
N ILE A 46 15.58 -12.89 9.68
CA ILE A 46 14.61 -11.79 9.71
C ILE A 46 13.20 -12.37 9.48
N SER A 47 12.20 -11.81 10.15
CA SER A 47 10.79 -12.21 9.92
C SER A 47 10.10 -11.34 8.89
N THR A 48 9.32 -11.95 8.00
CA THR A 48 8.34 -11.24 7.18
C THR A 48 7.20 -10.76 8.08
N THR A 49 6.95 -9.46 8.12
CA THR A 49 6.01 -8.84 9.09
C THR A 49 4.68 -8.44 8.48
N HIS A 50 4.61 -8.22 7.17
CA HIS A 50 3.40 -7.72 6.53
C HIS A 50 3.28 -8.20 5.08
N PHE A 51 2.08 -8.07 4.58
CA PHE A 51 1.73 -8.32 3.18
C PHE A 51 1.15 -7.05 2.56
N LYS A 52 1.57 -6.74 1.34
CA LYS A 52 1.06 -5.63 0.54
C LYS A 52 0.90 -6.07 -0.91
N PRO A 53 -0.30 -6.01 -1.52
CA PRO A 53 -0.43 -6.23 -2.95
C PRO A 53 0.31 -5.19 -3.76
N HIS A 54 0.85 -5.57 -4.92
CA HIS A 54 1.55 -4.66 -5.84
C HIS A 54 0.77 -4.43 -7.14
N GLY A 55 0.97 -3.27 -7.71
CA GLY A 55 0.58 -2.95 -9.09
C GLY A 55 -0.90 -3.15 -9.39
N ALA A 56 -1.23 -3.93 -10.42
CA ALA A 56 -2.59 -4.18 -10.83
C ALA A 56 -3.38 -5.01 -9.79
N LEU A 57 -2.72 -5.90 -9.03
CA LEU A 57 -3.37 -6.63 -7.95
C LEU A 57 -3.85 -5.67 -6.86
N ASN A 58 -3.01 -4.72 -6.44
CA ASN A 58 -3.39 -3.69 -5.48
C ASN A 58 -4.51 -2.78 -6.02
N TYR A 59 -4.40 -2.38 -7.28
CA TYR A 59 -5.40 -1.53 -7.94
C TYR A 59 -6.78 -2.19 -7.98
N LEU A 60 -6.84 -3.48 -8.35
CA LEU A 60 -8.09 -4.23 -8.38
C LEU A 60 -8.62 -4.48 -6.97
N ALA A 61 -7.80 -4.98 -6.04
CA ALA A 61 -8.23 -5.25 -4.66
C ALA A 61 -8.71 -4.00 -3.92
N SER A 62 -8.27 -2.82 -4.34
CA SER A 62 -8.76 -1.55 -3.79
C SER A 62 -10.20 -1.21 -4.22
N ARG A 63 -10.73 -1.84 -5.29
CA ARG A 63 -12.02 -1.55 -5.92
C ARG A 63 -12.99 -2.73 -5.97
N ASP A 64 -12.46 -3.92 -6.02
CA ASP A 64 -13.19 -5.19 -6.15
C ASP A 64 -13.24 -5.87 -4.77
N GLU A 65 -14.43 -5.96 -4.21
CA GLU A 65 -14.65 -6.50 -2.87
C GLU A 65 -14.47 -8.02 -2.84
N ASP A 66 -14.80 -8.72 -3.93
CA ASP A 66 -14.63 -10.17 -4.02
C ASP A 66 -13.14 -10.54 -4.06
N LEU A 67 -12.35 -9.81 -4.85
CA LEU A 67 -10.89 -9.99 -4.87
C LEU A 67 -10.26 -9.63 -3.51
N ALA A 68 -10.69 -8.54 -2.89
CA ALA A 68 -10.23 -8.16 -1.57
C ALA A 68 -10.53 -9.27 -0.55
N PHE A 69 -11.74 -9.84 -0.58
CA PHE A 69 -12.14 -10.93 0.29
C PHE A 69 -11.30 -12.20 0.08
N GLU A 70 -11.04 -12.61 -1.15
CA GLU A 70 -10.20 -13.79 -1.43
C GLU A 70 -8.75 -13.60 -0.95
N ILE A 71 -8.17 -12.40 -1.11
CA ILE A 71 -6.84 -12.08 -0.58
C ILE A 71 -6.83 -12.15 0.96
N VAL A 72 -7.78 -11.49 1.60
CA VAL A 72 -7.88 -11.40 3.05
C VAL A 72 -8.13 -12.77 3.67
N LYS A 73 -9.06 -13.56 3.09
CA LYS A 73 -9.35 -14.92 3.53
C LYS A 73 -8.13 -15.84 3.41
N PHE A 74 -7.37 -15.72 2.32
CA PHE A 74 -6.13 -16.48 2.16
C PHE A 74 -5.13 -16.16 3.28
N LEU A 75 -4.91 -14.87 3.57
CA LEU A 75 -3.99 -14.45 4.64
C LEU A 75 -4.46 -14.93 6.01
N LYS A 76 -5.74 -14.71 6.33
CA LYS A 76 -6.33 -15.11 7.61
C LYS A 76 -6.14 -16.59 7.93
N ILE A 77 -6.22 -17.46 6.91
CA ILE A 77 -6.09 -18.91 7.06
C ILE A 77 -4.63 -19.36 7.08
N ASN A 78 -3.80 -18.80 6.20
CA ASN A 78 -2.45 -19.33 5.95
C ASN A 78 -1.33 -18.52 6.60
N HIS A 79 -1.56 -17.24 6.86
CA HIS A 79 -0.56 -16.29 7.35
C HIS A 79 -1.18 -15.26 8.32
N PRO A 80 -1.86 -15.71 9.40
CA PRO A 80 -2.56 -14.81 10.34
C PRO A 80 -1.63 -13.86 11.09
N GLU A 81 -0.31 -14.14 11.07
CA GLU A 81 0.74 -13.30 11.66
C GLU A 81 1.08 -12.06 10.82
N LEU A 82 0.69 -12.03 9.54
CA LEU A 82 1.04 -10.93 8.65
C LEU A 82 0.04 -9.77 8.78
N ILE A 83 0.59 -8.57 8.94
CA ILE A 83 -0.20 -7.34 8.88
C ILE A 83 -0.56 -7.03 7.42
N MET A 84 -1.83 -6.80 7.13
CA MET A 84 -2.24 -6.26 5.83
C MET A 84 -1.85 -4.79 5.75
N LEU A 85 -1.00 -4.42 4.81
CA LEU A 85 -0.71 -3.02 4.47
C LEU A 85 -1.56 -2.62 3.26
N ALA A 86 -2.66 -1.91 3.52
CA ALA A 86 -3.69 -1.60 2.53
C ALA A 86 -3.80 -0.09 2.27
N PRO A 87 -4.11 0.33 1.03
CA PRO A 87 -4.44 1.73 0.78
C PRO A 87 -5.61 2.17 1.65
N ALA A 88 -5.46 3.28 2.34
CA ALA A 88 -6.50 3.84 3.19
C ALA A 88 -7.80 4.04 2.40
N LEU A 89 -8.94 3.75 3.02
CA LEU A 89 -10.30 3.83 2.45
C LEU A 89 -10.59 2.86 1.29
N SER A 90 -9.67 1.96 0.95
CA SER A 90 -9.88 0.96 -0.10
C SER A 90 -10.83 -0.16 0.34
N LYS A 91 -11.39 -0.90 -0.65
CA LYS A 91 -12.13 -2.14 -0.37
C LYS A 91 -11.26 -3.15 0.38
N LEU A 92 -9.98 -3.26 0.02
CA LEU A 92 -9.03 -4.14 0.70
C LEU A 92 -8.90 -3.80 2.18
N ALA A 93 -8.74 -2.51 2.53
CA ALA A 93 -8.66 -2.07 3.92
C ALA A 93 -9.96 -2.42 4.68
N LYS A 94 -11.11 -2.08 4.09
CA LYS A 94 -12.43 -2.34 4.68
C LYS A 94 -12.67 -3.84 4.95
N VAL A 95 -12.39 -4.68 3.97
CA VAL A 95 -12.56 -6.14 4.12
C VAL A 95 -11.59 -6.69 5.16
N SER A 96 -10.34 -6.21 5.19
CA SER A 96 -9.35 -6.62 6.19
C SER A 96 -9.80 -6.30 7.61
N GLU A 97 -10.33 -5.11 7.84
CA GLU A 97 -10.87 -4.68 9.14
C GLU A 97 -12.11 -5.50 9.54
N ILE A 98 -13.05 -5.75 8.63
CA ILE A 98 -14.24 -6.56 8.87
C ILE A 98 -13.87 -8.01 9.24
N GLU A 99 -12.90 -8.60 8.54
CA GLU A 99 -12.42 -9.95 8.78
C GLU A 99 -11.51 -10.07 10.00
N GLY A 100 -11.14 -8.94 10.62
CA GLY A 100 -10.37 -8.88 11.85
C GLY A 100 -8.91 -9.28 11.71
N ILE A 101 -8.30 -9.10 10.51
CA ILE A 101 -6.85 -9.24 10.38
C ILE A 101 -6.14 -7.92 10.74
N PRO A 102 -4.93 -7.98 11.34
CA PRO A 102 -4.17 -6.77 11.63
C PRO A 102 -3.97 -5.94 10.37
N THR A 103 -4.39 -4.67 10.37
CA THR A 103 -4.42 -3.84 9.17
C THR A 103 -3.79 -2.47 9.39
N ALA A 104 -2.78 -2.14 8.59
CA ALA A 104 -2.16 -0.82 8.54
C ALA A 104 -2.67 -0.05 7.32
N LEU A 105 -3.12 1.17 7.53
CA LEU A 105 -3.67 2.05 6.48
C LEU A 105 -2.56 2.92 5.90
N GLU A 106 -2.40 2.88 4.59
CA GLU A 106 -1.32 3.53 3.86
C GLU A 106 -1.83 4.68 2.98
N VAL A 107 -1.11 5.80 2.98
CA VAL A 107 -1.26 6.89 2.03
C VAL A 107 -0.01 7.00 1.14
N TYR A 108 -0.11 7.70 0.02
CA TYR A 108 0.95 7.72 -1.00
C TYR A 108 1.51 9.14 -1.17
N ALA A 109 2.83 9.27 -1.05
CA ALA A 109 3.52 10.54 -1.18
C ALA A 109 3.66 11.03 -2.63
N ASP A 110 3.70 10.09 -3.56
CA ASP A 110 4.00 10.31 -4.98
C ASP A 110 2.79 10.09 -5.91
N ARG A 111 1.57 10.01 -5.34
CA ARG A 111 0.34 9.73 -6.10
C ARG A 111 -0.80 10.67 -5.72
N THR A 112 -1.61 11.02 -6.71
CA THR A 112 -2.87 11.72 -6.49
C THR A 112 -4.05 10.75 -6.36
N TYR A 113 -5.17 11.25 -5.84
CA TYR A 113 -6.35 10.45 -5.51
C TYR A 113 -7.59 10.96 -6.24
N GLU A 114 -8.47 10.05 -6.59
CA GLU A 114 -9.83 10.33 -7.06
C GLU A 114 -10.79 10.52 -5.87
N ASP A 115 -12.01 10.97 -6.14
CA ASP A 115 -13.01 11.27 -5.11
C ASP A 115 -13.51 10.03 -4.33
N ASP A 116 -13.26 8.84 -4.87
CA ASP A 116 -13.52 7.56 -4.22
C ASP A 116 -12.34 7.03 -3.39
N ALA A 117 -11.35 7.88 -3.11
CA ALA A 117 -10.08 7.56 -2.44
C ALA A 117 -9.15 6.61 -3.23
N THR A 118 -9.49 6.21 -4.42
CA THR A 118 -8.60 5.39 -5.23
C THR A 118 -7.48 6.22 -5.86
N LEU A 119 -6.34 5.58 -6.13
CA LEU A 119 -5.24 6.25 -6.80
C LEU A 119 -5.63 6.61 -8.23
N THR A 120 -5.33 7.83 -8.65
CA THR A 120 -5.50 8.27 -10.05
C THR A 120 -4.75 7.33 -10.99
N PRO A 121 -5.37 6.80 -12.05
CA PRO A 121 -4.69 5.94 -13.02
C PRO A 121 -3.41 6.58 -13.58
N ARG A 122 -2.34 5.80 -13.72
CA ARG A 122 -1.01 6.33 -14.13
C ARG A 122 -0.98 6.99 -15.50
N ASN A 123 -1.90 6.64 -16.40
CA ASN A 123 -2.05 7.25 -17.73
C ASN A 123 -2.73 8.63 -17.70
N ILE A 124 -3.27 9.05 -16.56
CA ILE A 124 -3.88 10.37 -16.39
C ILE A 124 -2.79 11.38 -16.01
N LYS A 125 -2.76 12.51 -16.71
CA LYS A 125 -1.84 13.60 -16.42
C LYS A 125 -2.00 14.10 -14.99
N GLY A 126 -0.90 14.20 -14.25
CA GLY A 126 -0.89 14.64 -12.86
C GLY A 126 -1.22 13.52 -11.85
N SER A 127 -1.25 12.26 -12.26
CA SER A 127 -1.40 11.11 -11.36
C SER A 127 -0.16 10.83 -10.50
N LEU A 128 1.01 11.30 -10.96
CA LEU A 128 2.28 11.18 -10.26
C LEU A 128 2.73 12.54 -9.73
N ILE A 129 3.24 12.55 -8.51
CA ILE A 129 3.87 13.71 -7.87
C ILE A 129 5.37 13.40 -7.82
N THR A 130 6.12 13.97 -8.76
CA THR A 130 7.57 13.73 -8.92
C THR A 130 8.44 14.87 -8.39
N ASP A 131 7.81 15.99 -8.10
CA ASP A 131 8.44 17.18 -7.53
C ASP A 131 8.51 17.03 -6.01
N PRO A 132 9.71 17.13 -5.38
CA PRO A 132 9.85 16.95 -3.93
C PRO A 132 9.01 17.93 -3.11
N GLU A 133 8.97 19.22 -3.44
CA GLU A 133 8.23 20.23 -2.68
C GLU A 133 6.72 19.95 -2.71
N LYS A 134 6.20 19.55 -3.88
CA LYS A 134 4.79 19.17 -4.03
C LYS A 134 4.46 17.89 -3.25
N SER A 135 5.36 16.90 -3.25
CA SER A 135 5.18 15.68 -2.50
C SER A 135 5.15 15.94 -0.99
N ILE A 136 6.05 16.79 -0.49
CA ILE A 136 6.08 17.20 0.91
C ILE A 136 4.82 17.96 1.30
N SER A 137 4.42 18.94 0.50
CA SER A 137 3.18 19.70 0.72
C SER A 137 1.94 18.78 0.70
N HIS A 138 1.93 17.80 -0.19
CA HIS A 138 0.87 16.80 -0.28
C HIS A 138 0.75 15.99 1.03
N ILE A 139 1.84 15.40 1.49
CA ILE A 139 1.86 14.60 2.73
C ILE A 139 1.57 15.48 3.96
N GLN A 140 2.15 16.66 4.05
CA GLN A 140 1.89 17.60 5.14
C GLN A 140 0.40 17.94 5.25
N ASN A 141 -0.25 18.21 4.12
CA ASN A 141 -1.68 18.49 4.07
C ASN A 141 -2.52 17.27 4.51
N ILE A 142 -2.16 16.06 4.06
CA ILE A 142 -2.86 14.83 4.45
C ILE A 142 -2.76 14.63 5.97
N ILE A 143 -1.57 14.79 6.55
CA ILE A 143 -1.34 14.63 8.00
C ILE A 143 -2.10 15.70 8.79
N HIS A 144 -1.96 16.98 8.42
CA HIS A 144 -2.64 18.08 9.15
C HIS A 144 -4.15 17.99 9.14
N LYS A 145 -4.73 17.51 8.03
CA LYS A 145 -6.19 17.40 7.87
C LYS A 145 -6.74 16.05 8.34
N GLY A 146 -5.89 15.07 8.64
CA GLY A 146 -6.33 13.69 8.91
C GLY A 146 -7.18 13.13 7.78
N SER A 147 -6.87 13.50 6.54
CA SER A 147 -7.72 13.22 5.37
C SER A 147 -6.89 13.11 4.11
N ILE A 148 -7.22 12.15 3.26
CA ILE A 148 -6.80 12.16 1.85
C ILE A 148 -7.48 13.34 1.16
N ILE A 149 -6.74 14.03 0.29
CA ILE A 149 -7.26 15.13 -0.53
C ILE A 149 -7.31 14.65 -1.97
N SER A 150 -8.52 14.55 -2.51
CA SER A 150 -8.72 14.16 -3.90
C SER A 150 -8.32 15.26 -4.89
N ARG A 151 -8.27 14.95 -6.18
CA ARG A 151 -7.98 15.92 -7.24
C ARG A 151 -9.03 17.03 -7.37
N SER A 152 -10.27 16.76 -6.97
CA SER A 152 -11.32 17.78 -6.92
C SER A 152 -11.23 18.67 -5.68
N GLY A 153 -10.38 18.30 -4.69
CA GLY A 153 -10.27 18.97 -3.40
C GLY A 153 -11.16 18.41 -2.31
N LEU A 154 -11.86 17.28 -2.58
CA LEU A 154 -12.68 16.61 -1.57
C LEU A 154 -11.79 16.05 -0.45
N LEU A 155 -12.19 16.28 0.80
CA LEU A 155 -11.54 15.74 1.98
C LEU A 155 -12.17 14.39 2.34
N LEU A 156 -11.33 13.35 2.43
CA LEU A 156 -11.70 11.98 2.73
C LEU A 156 -11.03 11.56 4.04
N PRO A 157 -11.73 11.69 5.20
CA PRO A 157 -11.15 11.45 6.52
C PRO A 157 -10.65 10.00 6.64
N THR A 158 -9.43 9.82 7.19
CA THR A 158 -8.85 8.49 7.41
C THR A 158 -7.75 8.53 8.47
N LYS A 159 -7.51 7.38 9.10
CA LYS A 159 -6.29 7.14 9.87
C LYS A 159 -5.12 6.88 8.91
N ILE A 160 -3.91 7.17 9.36
CA ILE A 160 -2.68 7.00 8.59
C ILE A 160 -1.68 6.26 9.47
N HIS A 161 -1.27 5.07 9.04
CA HIS A 161 -0.25 4.27 9.72
C HIS A 161 1.06 4.20 8.91
N SER A 162 0.99 4.43 7.59
CA SER A 162 2.15 4.34 6.70
C SER A 162 2.06 5.34 5.55
N ILE A 163 3.23 5.78 5.09
CA ILE A 163 3.39 6.62 3.90
C ILE A 163 4.17 5.83 2.85
N CYS A 164 3.54 5.54 1.71
CA CYS A 164 4.16 4.88 0.58
C CYS A 164 4.90 5.87 -0.32
N LEU A 165 6.08 5.49 -0.73
CA LEU A 165 6.83 6.14 -1.81
C LEU A 165 7.41 5.06 -2.72
N HIS A 166 7.15 5.16 -4.03
CA HIS A 166 7.66 4.19 -4.98
C HIS A 166 9.11 4.50 -5.37
N SER A 167 9.96 3.47 -5.41
CA SER A 167 11.38 3.61 -5.74
C SER A 167 11.63 4.00 -7.21
N ASP A 168 10.68 3.69 -8.10
CA ASP A 168 10.70 4.05 -9.52
C ASP A 168 10.14 5.46 -9.82
N THR A 169 9.70 6.18 -8.79
CA THR A 169 9.32 7.60 -8.93
C THR A 169 10.57 8.47 -9.03
N PRO A 170 10.66 9.39 -10.03
CA PRO A 170 11.74 10.36 -10.09
C PRO A 170 11.91 11.12 -8.77
N ASN A 171 13.15 11.37 -8.36
CA ASN A 171 13.50 12.04 -7.10
C ASN A 171 13.07 11.30 -5.81
N SER A 172 12.73 10.01 -5.87
CA SER A 172 12.23 9.25 -4.71
C SER A 172 13.17 9.32 -3.49
N VAL A 173 14.48 9.27 -3.70
CA VAL A 173 15.47 9.39 -2.61
C VAL A 173 15.38 10.75 -1.91
N GLU A 174 15.27 11.82 -2.68
CA GLU A 174 15.15 13.18 -2.14
C GLU A 174 13.80 13.36 -1.41
N ILE A 175 12.71 12.92 -2.03
CA ILE A 175 11.37 12.92 -1.42
C ILE A 175 11.39 12.17 -0.08
N SER A 176 12.01 10.97 -0.04
CA SER A 176 12.11 10.18 1.20
C SER A 176 12.83 10.92 2.31
N LYS A 177 13.97 11.54 2.02
CA LYS A 177 14.74 12.33 3.01
C LYS A 177 13.91 13.50 3.54
N GLN A 178 13.23 14.22 2.66
CA GLN A 178 12.42 15.36 3.06
C GLN A 178 11.18 14.96 3.86
N ILE A 179 10.53 13.81 3.55
CA ILE A 179 9.46 13.26 4.37
C ILE A 179 9.96 12.96 5.80
N CYS A 180 11.14 12.36 5.95
CA CYS A 180 11.72 12.12 7.28
C CYS A 180 11.94 13.44 8.05
N ILE A 181 12.45 14.48 7.39
CA ILE A 181 12.62 15.82 7.99
C ILE A 181 11.27 16.41 8.40
N LEU A 182 10.26 16.31 7.53
CA LEU A 182 8.90 16.79 7.82
C LEU A 182 8.32 16.08 9.07
N LEU A 183 8.36 14.76 9.11
CA LEU A 183 7.82 13.99 10.25
C LEU A 183 8.52 14.37 11.56
N ASN A 184 9.84 14.51 11.55
CA ASN A 184 10.61 14.94 12.71
C ASN A 184 10.21 16.36 13.15
N SER A 185 10.01 17.32 12.22
CA SER A 185 9.56 18.67 12.53
C SER A 185 8.15 18.73 13.13
N MET A 186 7.32 17.73 12.83
CA MET A 186 5.97 17.57 13.39
C MET A 186 5.95 16.73 14.68
N SER A 187 7.11 16.33 15.19
CA SER A 187 7.25 15.42 16.36
C SER A 187 6.56 14.07 16.16
N ILE A 188 6.50 13.59 14.92
CA ILE A 188 5.97 12.27 14.57
C ILE A 188 7.14 11.30 14.50
N SER A 189 7.18 10.34 15.43
CA SER A 189 8.18 9.29 15.45
C SER A 189 7.84 8.19 14.43
N GLN A 190 8.89 7.64 13.81
CA GLN A 190 8.77 6.43 12.98
C GLN A 190 9.01 5.20 13.85
N SER A 191 8.21 4.17 13.69
CA SER A 191 8.36 2.90 14.38
C SER A 191 8.23 1.71 13.44
N LYS A 192 8.50 0.51 13.94
CA LYS A 192 8.26 -0.70 13.16
C LYS A 192 6.76 -0.89 12.98
N LEU A 193 6.33 -1.43 11.85
CA LEU A 193 4.91 -1.62 11.56
C LEU A 193 4.21 -2.49 12.61
N ILE A 194 4.90 -3.49 13.14
CA ILE A 194 4.37 -4.39 14.18
C ILE A 194 4.11 -3.68 15.53
N ASP A 195 4.74 -2.55 15.75
CA ASP A 195 4.57 -1.75 16.98
C ASP A 195 3.40 -0.77 16.87
N LEU A 196 2.77 -0.66 15.67
CA LEU A 196 1.68 0.28 15.37
C LEU A 196 0.30 -0.37 15.35
N ILE A 197 0.22 -1.70 15.28
CA ILE A 197 -1.03 -2.44 15.00
C ILE A 197 -1.30 -3.48 16.10
#